data_5e9105cc95d0461a08f6a8c464a27bc0
#
_entry.id   5e9105cc95d0461a08f6a8c464a27bc0
#
_cell.length_a   1.000
_cell.length_b   1.000
_cell.length_c   1.000
_cell.angle_alpha   90.00
_cell.angle_beta   90.00
_cell.angle_gamma   90.00
#
_symmetry.space_group_name_H-M   'P 1'
#
loop_
_entity.id
_entity.type
_entity.pdbx_description
1 polymer ?
#
loop_
_entity_poly.entity_id
_entity_poly.type
_entity_poly.pdbx_seq_one_letter_code
_entity_poly.pdbx_strand_id
1 'polypeptide(L)'
;MLFRSNESFARVAVAAFITHLNPTLEELADIKTAVSEAVTNAIIHGYENLSGYSRHGESIPAYSIVHPGKVRMHCVLEGDMLSIEITDQGKGIEDLKKAMEPLFTTKPELERSGMGFAFMEAFMDDLEVESTPGKGTRVHMWKKMRCGDWIGKED
;
A
#
# COMPACT_ATOMS: atom_id res chain seq x y z
N MET A 1 12.41 -1.15 -13.71
CA MET A 1 11.33 -2.06 -14.13
C MET A 1 10.85 -3.00 -13.02
N LEU A 2 11.64 -3.29 -12.00
CA LEU A 2 11.27 -4.14 -10.85
C LEU A 2 10.16 -3.56 -9.92
N PHE A 3 10.01 -2.24 -9.86
CA PHE A 3 9.07 -1.60 -8.93
C PHE A 3 7.59 -1.82 -9.28
N ARG A 4 7.25 -1.77 -10.57
CA ARG A 4 5.86 -1.99 -11.03
C ARG A 4 5.39 -3.44 -10.85
N SER A 5 6.32 -4.39 -10.85
CA SER A 5 6.00 -5.81 -10.68
C SER A 5 5.55 -6.13 -9.26
N ASN A 6 6.17 -5.50 -8.24
CA ASN A 6 5.85 -5.77 -6.83
C ASN A 6 4.51 -5.15 -6.41
N GLU A 7 4.17 -3.95 -6.91
CA GLU A 7 2.87 -3.34 -6.70
C GLU A 7 1.76 -4.18 -7.37
N SER A 8 1.98 -4.59 -8.62
CA SER A 8 1.04 -5.46 -9.33
C SER A 8 0.86 -6.81 -8.64
N PHE A 9 1.94 -7.38 -8.11
CA PHE A 9 1.88 -8.63 -7.35
C PHE A 9 1.03 -8.48 -6.07
N ALA A 10 1.22 -7.40 -5.31
CA ALA A 10 0.44 -7.13 -4.10
C ALA A 10 -1.07 -7.03 -4.40
N ARG A 11 -1.45 -6.37 -5.50
CA ARG A 11 -2.85 -6.29 -5.97
C ARG A 11 -3.44 -7.66 -6.30
N VAL A 12 -2.69 -8.52 -6.96
CA VAL A 12 -3.12 -9.87 -7.29
C VAL A 12 -3.21 -10.73 -6.03
N ALA A 13 -2.24 -10.62 -5.12
CA ALA A 13 -2.20 -11.39 -3.89
C ALA A 13 -3.41 -11.07 -2.98
N VAL A 14 -3.74 -9.80 -2.77
CA VAL A 14 -4.91 -9.43 -1.95
C VAL A 14 -6.22 -9.84 -2.63
N ALA A 15 -6.34 -9.71 -3.95
CA ALA A 15 -7.51 -10.16 -4.68
C ALA A 15 -7.73 -11.67 -4.53
N ALA A 16 -6.67 -12.46 -4.65
CA ALA A 16 -6.73 -13.91 -4.44
C ALA A 16 -7.12 -14.26 -2.99
N PHE A 17 -6.58 -13.53 -2.01
CA PHE A 17 -6.89 -13.75 -0.59
C PHE A 17 -8.38 -13.58 -0.28
N ILE A 18 -9.04 -12.55 -0.86
CA ILE A 18 -10.44 -12.24 -0.58
C ILE A 18 -11.44 -12.93 -1.53
N THR A 19 -10.98 -13.66 -2.54
CA THR A 19 -11.85 -14.28 -3.57
C THR A 19 -12.93 -15.18 -2.97
N HIS A 20 -12.62 -15.92 -1.90
CA HIS A 20 -13.57 -16.83 -1.24
C HIS A 20 -14.74 -16.12 -0.53
N LEU A 21 -14.66 -14.81 -0.36
CA LEU A 21 -15.72 -13.99 0.22
C LEU A 21 -16.75 -13.53 -0.83
N ASN A 22 -16.53 -13.86 -2.10
CA ASN A 22 -17.32 -13.36 -3.22
C ASN A 22 -17.51 -11.83 -3.18
N PRO A 23 -16.40 -11.05 -3.13
CA PRO A 23 -16.49 -9.60 -3.07
C PRO A 23 -17.21 -9.05 -4.31
N THR A 24 -17.89 -7.93 -4.16
CA THR A 24 -18.41 -7.19 -5.31
C THR A 24 -17.24 -6.66 -6.14
N LEU A 25 -17.51 -6.30 -7.41
CA LEU A 25 -16.48 -5.68 -8.26
C LEU A 25 -15.99 -4.35 -7.68
N GLU A 26 -16.87 -3.60 -7.03
CA GLU A 26 -16.54 -2.34 -6.36
C GLU A 26 -15.60 -2.58 -5.18
N GLU A 27 -15.94 -3.49 -4.27
CA GLU A 27 -15.09 -3.85 -3.13
C GLU A 27 -13.71 -4.34 -3.59
N LEU A 28 -13.68 -5.18 -4.62
CA LEU A 28 -12.43 -5.68 -5.18
C LEU A 28 -11.58 -4.53 -5.77
N ALA A 29 -12.19 -3.59 -6.48
CA ALA A 29 -11.51 -2.44 -7.06
C ALA A 29 -10.97 -1.51 -5.98
N ASP A 30 -11.76 -1.20 -4.96
CA ASP A 30 -11.40 -0.35 -3.83
C ASP A 30 -10.19 -0.92 -3.07
N ILE A 31 -10.27 -2.19 -2.68
CA ILE A 31 -9.21 -2.87 -1.93
C ILE A 31 -7.91 -2.91 -2.75
N LYS A 32 -8.00 -3.27 -4.04
CA LYS A 32 -6.83 -3.30 -4.92
C LYS A 32 -6.19 -1.93 -5.08
N THR A 33 -6.99 -0.88 -5.16
CA THR A 33 -6.49 0.50 -5.26
C THR A 33 -5.82 0.93 -3.97
N ALA A 34 -6.46 0.73 -2.82
CA ALA A 34 -5.88 1.06 -1.51
C ALA A 34 -4.53 0.33 -1.27
N VAL A 35 -4.46 -0.97 -1.57
CA VAL A 35 -3.21 -1.74 -1.47
C VAL A 35 -2.15 -1.24 -2.43
N SER A 36 -2.53 -0.91 -3.67
CA SER A 36 -1.63 -0.35 -4.68
C SER A 36 -0.98 0.95 -4.21
N GLU A 37 -1.78 1.87 -3.67
CA GLU A 37 -1.30 3.15 -3.14
C GLU A 37 -0.36 2.95 -1.94
N ALA A 38 -0.73 2.09 -0.98
CA ALA A 38 0.10 1.84 0.19
C ALA A 38 1.44 1.20 -0.17
N VAL A 39 1.46 0.21 -1.08
CA VAL A 39 2.70 -0.42 -1.55
C VAL A 39 3.55 0.54 -2.37
N THR A 40 2.94 1.37 -3.21
CA THR A 40 3.64 2.40 -3.98
C THR A 40 4.32 3.40 -3.06
N ASN A 41 3.61 3.87 -2.02
CA ASN A 41 4.19 4.77 -1.02
C ASN A 41 5.38 4.13 -0.31
N ALA A 42 5.28 2.88 0.11
CA ALA A 42 6.37 2.14 0.74
C ALA A 42 7.59 2.02 -0.19
N ILE A 43 7.37 1.73 -1.47
CA ILE A 43 8.47 1.59 -2.46
C ILE A 43 9.11 2.94 -2.77
N ILE A 44 8.30 3.95 -3.12
CA ILE A 44 8.81 5.24 -3.61
C ILE A 44 9.39 6.08 -2.47
N HIS A 45 8.66 6.18 -1.36
CA HIS A 45 9.03 7.07 -0.25
C HIS A 45 9.84 6.34 0.82
N GLY A 46 9.57 5.06 1.06
CA GLY A 46 10.30 4.27 2.04
C GLY A 46 11.76 4.04 1.63
N TYR A 47 11.99 3.70 0.37
CA TYR A 47 13.29 3.22 -0.12
C TYR A 47 13.93 4.09 -1.21
N GLU A 48 13.78 5.37 -1.13
CA GLU A 48 14.24 6.37 -2.10
C GLU A 48 15.70 6.21 -2.55
N ASN A 49 16.59 5.90 -1.62
CA ASN A 49 18.03 5.84 -1.87
C ASN A 49 18.51 4.43 -2.30
N LEU A 50 17.61 3.46 -2.39
CA LEU A 50 17.94 2.09 -2.76
C LEU A 50 17.72 1.78 -4.25
N SER A 51 17.18 2.73 -5.00
CA SER A 51 16.80 2.52 -6.42
C SER A 51 17.93 2.67 -7.42
N GLY A 52 19.19 2.59 -7.04
CA GLY A 52 20.33 2.51 -7.98
C GLY A 52 20.55 3.71 -8.92
N TYR A 53 19.75 4.77 -8.80
CA TYR A 53 19.87 6.00 -9.57
C TYR A 53 20.03 7.19 -8.63
N SER A 54 21.20 7.79 -8.66
CA SER A 54 21.41 9.11 -8.08
C SER A 54 20.65 10.15 -8.92
N ARG A 55 20.21 11.25 -8.29
CA ARG A 55 19.55 12.39 -8.96
C ARG A 55 20.36 13.04 -10.10
N HIS A 56 21.62 12.68 -10.25
CA HIS A 56 22.56 13.28 -11.23
C HIS A 56 23.03 12.30 -12.31
N GLY A 57 22.33 11.16 -12.48
CA GLY A 57 22.69 10.19 -13.54
C GLY A 57 23.96 9.37 -13.25
N GLU A 58 24.54 9.51 -12.07
CA GLU A 58 25.64 8.64 -11.64
C GLU A 58 25.07 7.30 -11.18
N SER A 59 25.55 6.22 -11.79
CA SER A 59 25.19 4.86 -11.37
C SER A 59 25.79 4.57 -10.00
N ILE A 60 24.93 4.27 -9.02
CA ILE A 60 25.40 3.76 -7.72
C ILE A 60 26.05 2.39 -7.99
N PRO A 61 27.28 2.16 -7.55
CA PRO A 61 27.93 0.86 -7.74
C PRO A 61 27.06 -0.27 -7.18
N ALA A 62 26.98 -1.38 -7.93
CA ALA A 62 26.13 -2.53 -7.57
C ALA A 62 26.38 -3.08 -6.15
N TYR A 63 27.60 -2.89 -5.61
CA TYR A 63 27.94 -3.29 -4.24
C TYR A 63 27.28 -2.40 -3.15
N SER A 64 26.74 -1.23 -3.51
CA SER A 64 26.04 -0.34 -2.59
C SER A 64 24.59 -0.78 -2.34
N ILE A 65 24.08 -1.74 -3.11
CA ILE A 65 22.74 -2.35 -2.91
C ILE A 65 22.88 -3.47 -1.88
N VAL A 66 23.26 -3.11 -0.66
CA VAL A 66 23.55 -4.12 0.39
C VAL A 66 22.29 -4.70 1.00
N HIS A 67 21.14 -3.98 0.93
CA HIS A 67 19.86 -4.47 1.47
C HIS A 67 18.70 -4.04 0.57
N PRO A 68 18.13 -4.96 -0.24
CA PRO A 68 16.90 -4.66 -0.95
C PRO A 68 15.82 -4.31 0.06
N GLY A 69 15.16 -3.17 -0.14
CA GLY A 69 14.05 -2.75 0.70
C GLY A 69 12.97 -3.83 0.74
N LYS A 70 12.40 -4.08 1.91
CA LYS A 70 11.33 -5.06 2.12
C LYS A 70 10.03 -4.34 2.42
N VAL A 71 8.99 -4.67 1.68
CA VAL A 71 7.61 -4.32 2.00
C VAL A 71 6.91 -5.61 2.45
N ARG A 72 6.32 -5.57 3.63
CA ARG A 72 5.53 -6.67 4.17
C ARG A 72 4.05 -6.31 4.02
N MET A 73 3.27 -7.21 3.46
CA MET A 73 1.82 -7.15 3.47
C MET A 73 1.29 -8.28 4.35
N HIS A 74 0.45 -7.95 5.31
CA HIS A 74 -0.22 -8.89 6.20
C HIS A 74 -1.73 -8.68 6.08
N CYS A 75 -2.45 -9.72 5.70
CA CYS A 75 -3.90 -9.69 5.54
C CYS A 75 -4.52 -10.67 6.54
N VAL A 76 -5.51 -10.20 7.26
CA VAL A 76 -6.29 -10.99 8.22
C VAL A 76 -7.78 -10.80 7.91
N LEU A 77 -8.54 -11.87 8.02
CA LEU A 77 -9.98 -11.84 7.91
C LEU A 77 -10.58 -12.41 9.20
N GLU A 78 -11.33 -11.58 9.90
CA GLU A 78 -12.06 -11.96 11.12
C GLU A 78 -13.56 -11.73 10.90
N GLY A 79 -14.29 -12.83 10.67
CA GLY A 79 -15.69 -12.74 10.26
C GLY A 79 -15.82 -12.05 8.90
N ASP A 80 -16.47 -10.91 8.86
CA ASP A 80 -16.65 -10.07 7.68
C ASP A 80 -15.69 -8.86 7.62
N MET A 81 -14.79 -8.73 8.60
CA MET A 81 -13.82 -7.64 8.67
C MET A 81 -12.49 -8.06 8.06
N LEU A 82 -12.13 -7.44 6.96
CA LEU A 82 -10.82 -7.53 6.34
C LEU A 82 -9.88 -6.48 6.95
N SER A 83 -8.72 -6.92 7.41
CA SER A 83 -7.62 -6.10 7.91
C SER A 83 -6.40 -6.29 7.01
N ILE A 84 -5.81 -5.19 6.55
CA ILE A 84 -4.61 -5.20 5.71
C ILE A 84 -3.57 -4.27 6.32
N GLU A 85 -2.43 -4.82 6.64
CA GLU A 85 -1.28 -4.08 7.15
C GLU A 85 -0.15 -4.11 6.12
N ILE A 86 0.38 -2.93 5.79
CA ILE A 86 1.55 -2.77 4.91
C ILE A 86 2.63 -2.04 5.68
N THR A 87 3.78 -2.67 5.79
CA THR A 87 4.91 -2.18 6.59
C THR A 87 6.17 -2.14 5.75
N ASP A 88 6.89 -1.03 5.82
CA ASP A 88 8.25 -0.89 5.32
C ASP A 88 9.23 -0.56 6.46
N GLN A 89 10.51 -0.75 6.20
CA GLN A 89 11.62 -0.40 7.09
C GLN A 89 12.48 0.71 6.46
N GLY A 90 11.83 1.60 5.72
CA GLY A 90 12.49 2.68 5.01
C GLY A 90 12.77 3.90 5.88
N LYS A 91 12.87 5.06 5.22
CA LYS A 91 13.23 6.31 5.91
C LYS A 91 12.16 6.86 6.86
N GLY A 92 10.91 6.37 6.78
CA GLY A 92 9.78 6.93 7.49
C GLY A 92 9.32 8.29 6.96
N ILE A 93 8.33 8.87 7.62
CA ILE A 93 7.70 10.15 7.28
C ILE A 93 7.97 11.14 8.41
N GLU A 94 8.58 12.30 8.10
CA GLU A 94 8.92 13.32 9.09
C GLU A 94 7.69 14.08 9.59
N ASP A 95 6.81 14.47 8.67
CA ASP A 95 5.56 15.17 8.96
C ASP A 95 4.37 14.39 8.41
N LEU A 96 3.85 13.49 9.25
CA LEU A 96 2.74 12.62 8.87
C LEU A 96 1.45 13.40 8.60
N LYS A 97 1.17 14.46 9.35
CA LYS A 97 -0.02 15.29 9.15
C LYS A 97 -0.04 15.90 7.76
N LYS A 98 1.09 16.47 7.37
CA LYS A 98 1.26 17.07 6.04
C LYS A 98 1.22 16.01 4.93
N ALA A 99 1.83 14.84 5.16
CA ALA A 99 1.82 13.74 4.19
C ALA A 99 0.41 13.18 3.93
N MET A 100 -0.50 13.28 4.90
CA MET A 100 -1.90 12.86 4.76
C MET A 100 -2.81 13.93 4.14
N GLU A 101 -2.32 15.16 3.94
CA GLU A 101 -3.10 16.20 3.25
C GLU A 101 -3.31 15.79 1.77
N PRO A 102 -4.55 15.95 1.23
CA PRO A 102 -4.79 15.70 -0.19
C PRO A 102 -3.88 16.51 -1.09
N LEU A 103 -3.41 15.91 -2.18
CA LEU A 103 -2.51 16.50 -3.17
C LEU A 103 -1.08 16.80 -2.66
N PHE A 104 -0.76 16.43 -1.41
CA PHE A 104 0.59 16.55 -0.92
C PHE A 104 1.47 15.40 -1.42
N THR A 105 2.58 15.71 -2.06
CA THR A 105 3.63 14.75 -2.40
C THR A 105 4.99 15.42 -2.39
N THR A 106 5.99 14.70 -1.93
CA THR A 106 7.39 15.12 -1.99
C THR A 106 8.04 14.82 -3.34
N LYS A 107 7.34 14.04 -4.20
CA LYS A 107 7.85 13.56 -5.49
C LYS A 107 6.78 13.54 -6.58
N PRO A 108 6.31 14.71 -7.03
CA PRO A 108 5.25 14.79 -8.04
C PRO A 108 5.60 14.10 -9.36
N GLU A 109 6.87 13.96 -9.67
CA GLU A 109 7.35 13.28 -10.88
C GLU A 109 7.21 11.74 -10.85
N LEU A 110 7.11 11.14 -9.66
CA LEU A 110 6.99 9.70 -9.47
C LEU A 110 5.57 9.27 -9.10
N GLU A 111 4.84 10.14 -8.41
CA GLU A 111 3.45 9.92 -8.04
C GLU A 111 2.51 10.57 -9.04
N ARG A 112 1.51 9.81 -9.47
CA ARG A 112 0.55 10.27 -10.48
C ARG A 112 -0.47 11.28 -9.96
N SER A 113 -0.76 11.29 -8.66
CA SER A 113 -1.88 12.08 -8.11
C SER A 113 -1.57 12.84 -6.82
N GLY A 114 -0.59 12.44 -6.01
CA GLY A 114 -0.39 12.96 -4.67
C GLY A 114 -1.58 12.70 -3.72
N MET A 115 -2.39 11.67 -4.01
CA MET A 115 -3.64 11.37 -3.31
C MET A 115 -3.64 9.99 -2.65
N GLY A 116 -2.48 9.35 -2.48
CA GLY A 116 -2.40 7.98 -2.00
C GLY A 116 -3.14 7.73 -0.69
N PHE A 117 -2.91 8.53 0.34
CA PHE A 117 -3.63 8.41 1.61
C PHE A 117 -5.11 8.77 1.48
N ALA A 118 -5.45 9.78 0.69
CA ALA A 118 -6.85 10.17 0.44
C ALA A 118 -7.63 9.04 -0.27
N PHE A 119 -7.01 8.31 -1.19
CA PHE A 119 -7.65 7.13 -1.80
C PHE A 119 -7.81 5.98 -0.81
N MET A 120 -6.81 5.72 0.05
CA MET A 120 -6.95 4.71 1.09
C MET A 120 -8.12 5.03 2.03
N GLU A 121 -8.24 6.29 2.49
CA GLU A 121 -9.37 6.74 3.32
C GLU A 121 -10.71 6.64 2.61
N ALA A 122 -10.76 6.96 1.30
CA ALA A 122 -12.00 6.92 0.53
C ALA A 122 -12.51 5.50 0.26
N PHE A 123 -11.60 4.53 0.08
CA PHE A 123 -11.93 3.17 -0.34
C PHE A 123 -11.99 2.16 0.79
N MET A 124 -11.36 2.46 1.91
CA MET A 124 -11.40 1.62 3.11
C MET A 124 -12.31 2.25 4.17
N ASP A 125 -12.78 1.46 5.12
CA ASP A 125 -13.68 1.94 6.17
C ASP A 125 -12.91 2.63 7.29
N ASP A 126 -11.65 2.24 7.50
CA ASP A 126 -10.76 2.87 8.47
C ASP A 126 -9.30 2.78 8.01
N LEU A 127 -8.50 3.76 8.42
CA LEU A 127 -7.08 3.89 8.09
C LEU A 127 -6.29 4.40 9.29
N GLU A 128 -5.26 3.68 9.65
CA GLU A 128 -4.26 4.09 10.63
C GLU A 128 -2.87 4.10 10.00
N VAL A 129 -2.15 5.21 10.16
CA VAL A 129 -0.79 5.35 9.68
C VAL A 129 0.14 5.69 10.83
N GLU A 130 1.15 4.87 11.02
CA GLU A 130 2.23 5.09 11.98
C GLU A 130 3.55 5.21 11.22
N SER A 131 4.33 6.22 11.53
CA SER A 131 5.63 6.38 10.93
C SER A 131 6.63 6.99 11.92
N THR A 132 7.86 6.49 11.86
CA THR A 132 8.97 7.01 12.65
C THR A 132 10.13 7.28 11.71
N PRO A 133 10.65 8.51 11.66
CA PRO A 133 11.83 8.82 10.85
C PRO A 133 12.99 7.84 11.13
N GLY A 134 13.55 7.28 10.06
CA GLY A 134 14.62 6.30 10.11
C GLY A 134 14.23 4.86 10.51
N LYS A 135 12.93 4.59 10.76
CA LYS A 135 12.44 3.25 11.15
C LYS A 135 11.41 2.66 10.21
N GLY A 136 10.85 3.47 9.31
CA GLY A 136 9.85 3.06 8.33
C GLY A 136 8.44 3.49 8.67
N THR A 137 7.49 2.93 7.91
CA THR A 137 6.07 3.27 7.98
C THR A 137 5.22 2.01 8.06
N ARG A 138 4.14 2.08 8.82
CA ARG A 138 3.09 1.09 8.91
C ARG A 138 1.77 1.74 8.50
N VAL A 139 1.13 1.16 7.51
CA VAL A 139 -0.21 1.53 7.05
C VAL A 139 -1.14 0.37 7.37
N HIS A 140 -2.16 0.62 8.17
CA HIS A 140 -3.15 -0.38 8.55
C HIS A 140 -4.53 0.08 8.09
N MET A 141 -5.22 -0.76 7.36
CA MET A 141 -6.51 -0.48 6.72
C MET A 141 -7.51 -1.56 7.07
N TRP A 142 -8.77 -1.17 7.26
CA TRP A 142 -9.88 -2.09 7.50
C TRP A 142 -11.00 -1.87 6.53
N LYS A 143 -11.64 -2.94 6.12
CA LYS A 143 -12.85 -2.90 5.31
C LYS A 143 -13.81 -4.01 5.74
N LYS A 144 -15.05 -3.63 6.02
CA LYS A 144 -16.13 -4.59 6.23
C LYS A 144 -16.60 -5.10 4.89
N MET A 145 -16.43 -6.40 4.69
CA MET A 145 -16.85 -7.07 3.48
C MET A 145 -18.37 -7.29 3.52
N ARG A 146 -19.04 -6.95 2.43
CA ARG A 146 -20.42 -7.35 2.24
C ARG A 146 -20.41 -8.81 1.80
N CYS A 147 -20.36 -9.73 2.77
CA CYS A 147 -20.58 -11.14 2.45
C CYS A 147 -21.91 -11.20 1.70
N GLY A 148 -21.85 -11.51 0.41
CA GLY A 148 -23.07 -11.57 -0.40
C GLY A 148 -24.06 -12.50 0.29
N ASP A 149 -25.30 -12.05 0.44
CA ASP A 149 -26.46 -12.82 0.94
C ASP A 149 -26.81 -13.99 0.01
N TRP A 150 -25.82 -14.85 -0.28
CA TRP A 150 -25.99 -16.07 -1.06
C TRP A 150 -26.03 -17.34 -0.19
N ILE A 151 -26.40 -17.20 1.07
CA ILE A 151 -26.95 -18.34 1.77
C ILE A 151 -28.45 -18.32 1.46
N GLY A 152 -28.82 -19.08 0.44
CA GLY A 152 -30.21 -19.24 0.04
C GLY A 152 -31.05 -19.53 1.27
N LYS A 153 -32.03 -18.68 1.53
CA LYS A 153 -33.24 -19.10 2.20
C LYS A 153 -33.91 -20.06 1.21
N GLU A 154 -33.61 -21.34 1.38
CA GLU A 154 -34.56 -22.36 0.94
C GLU A 154 -35.77 -22.24 1.86
N ASP A 155 -36.88 -21.78 1.29
CA ASP A 155 -38.21 -21.88 1.87
C ASP A 155 -38.67 -23.33 1.90
#